data_650ff4ad3a15a6a5b557ec1594391e5d
#
_entry.id   650ff4ad3a15a6a5b557ec1594391e5d
#
_cell.length_a   1.000
_cell.length_b   1.000
_cell.length_c   1.000
_cell.angle_alpha   90.00
_cell.angle_beta   90.00
_cell.angle_gamma   90.00
#
_symmetry.space_group_name_H-M   'P 1'
#
loop_
_entity.id
_entity.type
_entity.pdbx_description
1 polymer ?
#
loop_
_entity_poly.entity_id
_entity_poly.type
_entity_poly.pdbx_seq_one_letter_code
_entity_poly.pdbx_strand_id
1 'polypeptide(L)'
;MRTLPISVIALSLFCVAACNNAKSPETVAKDVAVAEQKASNEVADTQKDASKDIGKAADKVDDKLADLNNTVASNAYTVAVAKADGDKKIALAKCDALAGDAQKSCKDQADADYTAAKANAKAAEVANKQ
;
A
#
# COMPACT_ATOMS: atom_id res chain seq x y z
N MET A 1 23.50 4.82 -9.26
CA MET A 1 23.77 6.25 -9.13
C MET A 1 24.01 6.79 -10.54
N ARG A 2 22.99 7.40 -11.14
CA ARG A 2 23.10 8.03 -12.47
C ARG A 2 23.11 9.52 -12.27
N THR A 3 24.26 10.14 -12.43
CA THR A 3 24.45 11.59 -12.44
C THR A 3 23.91 12.14 -13.75
N LEU A 4 22.83 12.94 -13.67
CA LEU A 4 22.34 13.73 -14.81
C LEU A 4 23.22 14.96 -14.98
N PRO A 5 23.68 15.30 -16.19
CA PRO A 5 24.41 16.52 -16.40
C PRO A 5 23.44 17.72 -16.38
N ILE A 6 23.75 18.69 -15.52
CA ILE A 6 23.11 19.99 -15.50
C ILE A 6 23.54 20.72 -16.76
N SER A 7 22.66 20.78 -17.77
CA SER A 7 22.85 21.62 -18.95
C SER A 7 22.75 23.09 -18.53
N VAL A 8 23.90 23.75 -18.50
CA VAL A 8 24.00 25.19 -18.38
C VAL A 8 23.46 25.79 -19.67
N ILE A 9 22.24 26.31 -19.63
CA ILE A 9 21.66 27.10 -20.71
C ILE A 9 22.34 28.46 -20.66
N ALA A 10 23.30 28.66 -21.63
CA ALA A 10 23.90 29.94 -21.86
C ALA A 10 22.83 30.92 -22.36
N LEU A 11 22.43 31.85 -21.50
CA LEU A 11 21.53 32.94 -21.83
C LEU A 11 22.27 33.94 -22.72
N SER A 12 22.03 33.87 -24.02
CA SER A 12 22.54 34.83 -25.00
C SER A 12 21.96 36.22 -24.70
N LEU A 13 22.83 37.15 -24.34
CA LEU A 13 22.49 38.56 -24.23
C LEU A 13 22.07 39.10 -25.59
N PHE A 14 20.77 39.26 -25.79
CA PHE A 14 20.26 40.11 -26.87
C PHE A 14 20.29 41.57 -26.39
N CYS A 15 21.31 42.32 -26.76
CA CYS A 15 21.28 43.80 -26.69
C CYS A 15 20.29 44.31 -27.75
N VAL A 16 19.07 44.60 -27.33
CA VAL A 16 18.14 45.43 -28.09
C VAL A 16 18.30 46.88 -27.59
N ALA A 17 19.09 47.63 -28.31
CA ALA A 17 19.08 49.08 -28.19
C ALA A 17 17.79 49.63 -28.81
N ALA A 18 16.87 50.09 -28.01
CA ALA A 18 15.93 51.18 -28.24
C ALA A 18 14.73 51.10 -27.29
N CYS A 19 14.75 51.87 -26.21
CA CYS A 19 13.53 52.46 -25.65
C CYS A 19 13.91 53.55 -24.67
N ASN A 20 13.54 54.77 -24.99
CA ASN A 20 13.73 55.97 -24.19
C ASN A 20 12.95 56.03 -22.87
N ASN A 21 12.48 54.81 -22.37
CA ASN A 21 11.79 54.60 -21.09
C ASN A 21 12.38 53.45 -20.27
N ALA A 22 13.69 53.23 -20.37
CA ALA A 22 14.36 52.25 -19.54
C ALA A 22 14.26 52.63 -18.07
N LYS A 23 13.72 51.74 -17.21
CA LYS A 23 13.74 51.93 -15.76
C LYS A 23 15.17 52.12 -15.25
N SER A 24 15.34 52.88 -14.19
CA SER A 24 16.68 53.04 -13.60
C SER A 24 17.23 51.69 -13.11
N PRO A 25 18.53 51.46 -13.14
CA PRO A 25 19.13 50.21 -12.66
C PRO A 25 18.72 49.86 -11.24
N GLU A 26 18.52 50.83 -10.39
CA GLU A 26 18.06 50.65 -9.01
C GLU A 26 16.61 50.15 -8.94
N THR A 27 15.73 50.64 -9.81
CA THR A 27 14.33 50.17 -9.90
C THR A 27 14.29 48.76 -10.42
N VAL A 28 15.08 48.42 -11.44
CA VAL A 28 15.16 47.05 -11.95
C VAL A 28 15.67 46.07 -10.88
N ALA A 29 16.71 46.47 -10.14
CA ALA A 29 17.21 45.61 -9.04
C ALA A 29 16.17 45.34 -7.97
N LYS A 30 15.37 46.36 -7.60
CA LYS A 30 14.24 46.18 -6.65
C LYS A 30 13.15 45.25 -7.23
N ASP A 31 12.75 45.46 -8.47
CA ASP A 31 11.74 44.65 -9.14
C ASP A 31 12.18 43.18 -9.24
N VAL A 32 13.46 42.93 -9.55
CA VAL A 32 14.04 41.57 -9.60
C VAL A 32 14.02 40.94 -8.21
N ALA A 33 14.48 41.64 -7.17
CA ALA A 33 14.47 41.10 -5.80
C ALA A 33 13.05 40.73 -5.32
N VAL A 34 12.05 41.56 -5.66
CA VAL A 34 10.64 41.26 -5.33
C VAL A 34 10.14 40.05 -6.12
N ALA A 35 10.49 39.93 -7.39
CA ALA A 35 10.10 38.79 -8.22
C ALA A 35 10.75 37.47 -7.74
N GLU A 36 12.03 37.50 -7.37
CA GLU A 36 12.74 36.36 -6.80
C GLU A 36 12.12 35.91 -5.48
N GLN A 37 11.80 36.85 -4.58
CA GLN A 37 11.15 36.52 -3.31
C GLN A 37 9.76 35.91 -3.52
N LYS A 38 8.98 36.45 -4.47
CA LYS A 38 7.67 35.91 -4.82
C LYS A 38 7.78 34.50 -5.40
N ALA A 39 8.68 34.29 -6.34
CA ALA A 39 8.93 32.97 -6.94
C ALA A 39 9.39 31.95 -5.89
N SER A 40 10.26 32.36 -4.96
CA SER A 40 10.70 31.49 -3.85
C SER A 40 9.53 31.07 -2.95
N ASN A 41 8.65 32.00 -2.61
CA ASN A 41 7.47 31.71 -1.81
C ASN A 41 6.50 30.77 -2.55
N GLU A 42 6.23 31.01 -3.82
CA GLU A 42 5.38 30.15 -4.65
C GLU A 42 5.92 28.72 -4.76
N VAL A 43 7.24 28.57 -4.92
CA VAL A 43 7.89 27.25 -4.91
C VAL A 43 7.74 26.57 -3.56
N ALA A 44 7.96 27.28 -2.45
CA ALA A 44 7.82 26.73 -1.11
C ALA A 44 6.37 26.26 -0.83
N ASP A 45 5.37 27.04 -1.22
CA ASP A 45 3.97 26.69 -1.07
C ASP A 45 3.61 25.45 -1.93
N THR A 46 4.07 25.41 -3.18
CA THR A 46 3.87 24.27 -4.07
C THR A 46 4.51 22.99 -3.51
N GLN A 47 5.72 23.09 -2.96
CA GLN A 47 6.39 21.95 -2.32
C GLN A 47 5.62 21.44 -1.10
N LYS A 48 5.09 22.36 -0.28
CA LYS A 48 4.28 22.01 0.89
C LYS A 48 2.99 21.29 0.50
N ASP A 49 2.30 21.77 -0.52
CA ASP A 49 1.06 21.13 -1.00
C ASP A 49 1.34 19.77 -1.65
N ALA A 50 2.39 19.65 -2.46
CA ALA A 50 2.83 18.37 -3.01
C ALA A 50 3.18 17.35 -1.92
N SER A 51 3.86 17.79 -0.85
CA SER A 51 4.19 16.91 0.29
C SER A 51 2.93 16.42 1.02
N LYS A 52 1.92 17.28 1.20
CA LYS A 52 0.63 16.87 1.78
C LYS A 52 -0.10 15.84 0.91
N ASP A 53 -0.09 16.06 -0.40
CA ASP A 53 -0.80 15.15 -1.31
C ASP A 53 -0.09 13.80 -1.42
N ILE A 54 1.24 13.78 -1.37
CA ILE A 54 2.02 12.53 -1.26
C ILE A 54 1.69 11.81 0.05
N GLY A 55 1.62 12.52 1.18
CA GLY A 55 1.22 11.95 2.47
C GLY A 55 -0.14 11.27 2.40
N LYS A 56 -1.16 11.98 1.91
CA LYS A 56 -2.52 11.42 1.73
C LYS A 56 -2.56 10.22 0.77
N ALA A 57 -1.71 10.22 -0.24
CA ALA A 57 -1.62 9.08 -1.16
C ALA A 57 -0.98 7.87 -0.48
N ALA A 58 0.05 8.08 0.35
CA ALA A 58 0.68 7.02 1.14
C ALA A 58 -0.31 6.38 2.12
N ASP A 59 -1.06 7.19 2.89
CA ASP A 59 -2.09 6.71 3.81
C ASP A 59 -3.13 5.82 3.10
N LYS A 60 -3.58 6.22 1.90
CA LYS A 60 -4.52 5.42 1.11
C LYS A 60 -3.93 4.10 0.62
N VAL A 61 -2.63 4.05 0.35
CA VAL A 61 -1.94 2.80 -0.04
C VAL A 61 -1.88 1.85 1.16
N ASP A 62 -1.56 2.36 2.35
CA ASP A 62 -1.51 1.56 3.57
C ASP A 62 -2.89 0.98 3.92
N ASP A 63 -3.97 1.78 3.83
CA ASP A 63 -5.35 1.32 4.03
C ASP A 63 -5.71 0.19 3.04
N LYS A 64 -5.36 0.35 1.75
CA LYS A 64 -5.64 -0.67 0.73
C LYS A 64 -4.84 -1.95 0.93
N LEU A 65 -3.61 -1.84 1.42
CA LEU A 65 -2.79 -3.00 1.74
C LEU A 65 -3.37 -3.78 2.92
N ALA A 66 -3.85 -3.09 3.96
CA ALA A 66 -4.54 -3.71 5.08
C ALA A 66 -5.82 -4.44 4.65
N ASP A 67 -6.65 -3.81 3.80
CA ASP A 67 -7.85 -4.43 3.23
C ASP A 67 -7.52 -5.70 2.42
N LEU A 68 -6.44 -5.66 1.63
CA LEU A 68 -5.99 -6.81 0.85
C LEU A 68 -5.54 -7.95 1.76
N ASN A 69 -4.73 -7.67 2.77
CA ASN A 69 -4.27 -8.66 3.74
C ASN A 69 -5.44 -9.33 4.47
N ASN A 70 -6.43 -8.54 4.91
CA ASN A 70 -7.64 -9.05 5.54
C ASN A 70 -8.43 -9.97 4.61
N THR A 71 -8.55 -9.61 3.34
CA THR A 71 -9.26 -10.42 2.34
C THR A 71 -8.53 -11.74 2.08
N VAL A 72 -7.21 -11.70 1.90
CA VAL A 72 -6.38 -12.88 1.70
C VAL A 72 -6.47 -13.83 2.90
N ALA A 73 -6.36 -13.31 4.13
CA ALA A 73 -6.46 -14.11 5.34
C ALA A 73 -7.84 -14.78 5.49
N SER A 74 -8.92 -14.06 5.18
CA SER A 74 -10.29 -14.60 5.23
C SER A 74 -10.51 -15.68 4.16
N ASN A 75 -10.00 -15.49 2.96
CA ASN A 75 -10.07 -16.49 1.90
C ASN A 75 -9.27 -17.74 2.25
N ALA A 76 -8.07 -17.59 2.80
CA ALA A 76 -7.25 -18.71 3.27
C ALA A 76 -7.97 -19.53 4.36
N TYR A 77 -8.61 -18.87 5.31
CA TYR A 77 -9.45 -19.54 6.30
C TYR A 77 -10.59 -20.34 5.65
N THR A 78 -11.30 -19.74 4.71
CA THR A 78 -12.41 -20.40 4.01
C THR A 78 -11.96 -21.67 3.29
N VAL A 79 -10.84 -21.59 2.59
CA VAL A 79 -10.24 -22.76 1.89
C VAL A 79 -9.79 -23.82 2.87
N ALA A 80 -9.16 -23.45 3.97
CA ALA A 80 -8.70 -24.40 4.99
C ALA A 80 -9.88 -25.13 5.66
N VAL A 81 -10.98 -24.42 5.96
CA VAL A 81 -12.20 -25.03 6.53
C VAL A 81 -12.87 -25.97 5.52
N ALA A 82 -12.96 -25.59 4.24
CA ALA A 82 -13.53 -26.45 3.20
C ALA A 82 -12.71 -27.73 3.02
N LYS A 83 -11.37 -27.63 3.07
CA LYS A 83 -10.48 -28.78 3.05
C LYS A 83 -10.72 -29.70 4.25
N ALA A 84 -10.78 -29.15 5.46
CA ALA A 84 -11.02 -29.90 6.68
C ALA A 84 -12.40 -30.62 6.67
N ASP A 85 -13.43 -29.97 6.11
CA ASP A 85 -14.76 -30.60 5.91
C ASP A 85 -14.69 -31.80 4.92
N GLY A 86 -13.95 -31.65 3.84
CA GLY A 86 -13.70 -32.75 2.89
C GLY A 86 -12.94 -33.90 3.56
N ASP A 87 -11.89 -33.62 4.31
CA ASP A 87 -11.09 -34.63 5.01
C ASP A 87 -11.97 -35.37 6.05
N LYS A 88 -12.83 -34.66 6.82
CA LYS A 88 -13.81 -35.25 7.72
C LYS A 88 -14.76 -36.20 6.99
N LYS A 89 -15.34 -35.79 5.87
CA LYS A 89 -16.26 -36.63 5.09
C LYS A 89 -15.59 -37.93 4.62
N ILE A 90 -14.34 -37.84 4.17
CA ILE A 90 -13.54 -38.98 3.79
C ILE A 90 -13.27 -39.90 4.99
N ALA A 91 -12.93 -39.33 6.14
CA ALA A 91 -12.70 -40.08 7.38
C ALA A 91 -13.98 -40.80 7.84
N LEU A 92 -15.13 -40.11 7.86
CA LEU A 92 -16.42 -40.72 8.21
C LEU A 92 -16.78 -41.87 7.29
N ALA A 93 -16.57 -41.74 5.96
CA ALA A 93 -16.81 -42.81 5.02
C ALA A 93 -15.92 -44.07 5.29
N LYS A 94 -14.69 -43.85 5.72
CA LYS A 94 -13.79 -44.95 6.15
C LYS A 94 -14.27 -45.59 7.45
N CYS A 95 -14.80 -44.79 8.40
CA CYS A 95 -15.34 -45.31 9.64
C CYS A 95 -16.57 -46.21 9.43
N ASP A 96 -17.33 -45.99 8.36
CA ASP A 96 -18.50 -46.84 8.05
C ASP A 96 -18.12 -48.31 7.66
N ALA A 97 -16.87 -48.56 7.38
CA ALA A 97 -16.36 -49.94 7.23
C ALA A 97 -16.13 -50.66 8.57
N LEU A 98 -16.24 -49.97 9.72
CA LEU A 98 -16.09 -50.51 11.06
C LEU A 98 -17.45 -50.74 11.66
N ALA A 99 -17.48 -51.47 12.81
CA ALA A 99 -18.73 -51.74 13.57
C ALA A 99 -18.52 -51.53 15.06
N GLY A 100 -19.64 -51.32 15.80
CA GLY A 100 -19.65 -51.20 17.23
C GLY A 100 -18.81 -50.02 17.75
N ASP A 101 -18.11 -50.25 18.87
CA ASP A 101 -17.29 -49.20 19.54
C ASP A 101 -16.14 -48.72 18.66
N ALA A 102 -15.60 -49.55 17.79
CA ALA A 102 -14.56 -49.14 16.85
C ALA A 102 -15.06 -48.08 15.84
N GLN A 103 -16.29 -48.27 15.34
CA GLN A 103 -16.91 -47.28 14.44
C GLN A 103 -17.17 -45.98 15.17
N LYS A 104 -17.70 -46.03 16.38
CA LYS A 104 -17.96 -44.83 17.18
C LYS A 104 -16.69 -44.06 17.48
N SER A 105 -15.65 -44.71 17.98
CA SER A 105 -14.36 -44.09 18.26
C SER A 105 -13.74 -43.46 17.03
N CYS A 106 -13.84 -44.11 15.86
CA CYS A 106 -13.36 -43.57 14.59
C CYS A 106 -14.10 -42.26 14.20
N LYS A 107 -15.43 -42.23 14.37
CA LYS A 107 -16.24 -41.04 14.08
C LYS A 107 -15.93 -39.90 15.05
N ASP A 108 -15.80 -40.20 16.34
CA ASP A 108 -15.42 -39.21 17.36
C ASP A 108 -14.03 -38.61 17.05
N GLN A 109 -13.08 -39.41 16.57
CA GLN A 109 -11.76 -38.92 16.13
C GLN A 109 -11.87 -38.00 14.92
N ALA A 110 -12.67 -38.36 13.92
CA ALA A 110 -12.86 -37.52 12.72
C ALA A 110 -13.47 -36.15 13.06
N ASP A 111 -14.37 -36.12 14.04
CA ASP A 111 -14.96 -34.88 14.56
C ASP A 111 -13.97 -34.02 15.36
N ALA A 112 -13.12 -34.66 16.15
CA ALA A 112 -12.04 -33.98 16.88
C ALA A 112 -11.00 -33.37 15.93
N ASP A 113 -10.57 -34.12 14.94
CA ASP A 113 -9.62 -33.67 13.93
C ASP A 113 -10.14 -32.46 13.13
N TYR A 114 -11.41 -32.51 12.73
CA TYR A 114 -12.07 -31.39 12.06
C TYR A 114 -12.11 -30.15 12.96
N THR A 115 -12.47 -30.33 14.23
CA THR A 115 -12.53 -29.22 15.20
C THR A 115 -11.15 -28.57 15.40
N ALA A 116 -10.11 -29.40 15.54
CA ALA A 116 -8.74 -28.94 15.64
C ALA A 116 -8.29 -28.20 14.37
N ALA A 117 -8.59 -28.73 13.19
CA ALA A 117 -8.24 -28.10 11.92
C ALA A 117 -8.92 -26.72 11.76
N LYS A 118 -10.20 -26.58 12.15
CA LYS A 118 -10.90 -25.29 12.16
C LYS A 118 -10.26 -24.29 13.12
N ALA A 119 -9.91 -24.72 14.32
CA ALA A 119 -9.27 -23.88 15.31
C ALA A 119 -7.90 -23.36 14.81
N ASN A 120 -7.11 -24.24 14.20
CA ASN A 120 -5.83 -23.88 13.60
C ASN A 120 -5.98 -22.90 12.43
N ALA A 121 -6.97 -23.13 11.57
CA ALA A 121 -7.28 -22.23 10.47
C ALA A 121 -7.68 -20.84 10.98
N LYS A 122 -8.47 -20.77 12.07
CA LYS A 122 -8.88 -19.51 12.68
C LYS A 122 -7.72 -18.77 13.33
N ALA A 123 -6.82 -19.48 13.98
CA ALA A 123 -5.60 -18.90 14.56
C ALA A 123 -4.70 -18.29 13.46
N ALA A 124 -4.53 -19.00 12.34
CA ALA A 124 -3.77 -18.52 11.19
C ALA A 124 -4.44 -17.28 10.55
N GLU A 125 -5.75 -17.24 10.42
CA GLU A 125 -6.47 -16.06 9.92
C GLU A 125 -6.21 -14.83 10.80
N VAL A 126 -6.30 -14.99 12.12
CA VAL A 126 -6.07 -13.88 13.07
C VAL A 126 -4.62 -13.39 13.00
N ALA A 127 -3.65 -14.31 12.94
CA ALA A 127 -2.24 -13.95 12.85
C ALA A 127 -1.89 -13.19 11.56
N ASN A 128 -2.56 -13.49 10.46
CA ASN A 128 -2.32 -12.85 9.14
C ASN A 128 -3.10 -11.52 8.94
N LYS A 129 -3.99 -11.15 9.86
CA LYS A 129 -4.70 -9.87 9.88
C LYS A 129 -4.00 -8.78 10.69
N GLN A 130 -2.88 -9.10 11.32
CA GLN A 130 -2.06 -8.16 12.07
C GLN A 130 -0.97 -7.56 11.17
#